data_4d50c637a1a1bc9a785f26996551a04f
#
_entry.id   4d50c637a1a1bc9a785f26996551a04f
#
_cell.length_a   1.000
_cell.length_b   1.000
_cell.length_c   1.000
_cell.angle_alpha   90.00
_cell.angle_beta   90.00
_cell.angle_gamma   90.00
#
_symmetry.space_group_name_H-M   'P 1'
#
loop_
_entity.id
_entity.type
_entity.pdbx_description
1 polymer ?
#
loop_
_entity_poly.entity_id
_entity_poly.type
_entity_poly.pdbx_seq_one_letter_code
_entity_poly.pdbx_strand_id
1 'polypeptide(L)'
;GIPVNGIIGFQFFRDNLVEINYRKKRIIVYKDNNKNRIKAEKRYSVIPITIEKSKPYLKSKVVLNNTEVPVKLLIDTGNSDAVWLFQDRSEQIKAPSKNFNDFLGRGFSGDVEGKRARIQKFEMSKFEFNNPVVAFPDSSSIKNVTMVADRMGSVGGEIIRRFDVIFDYQNRKMYLKKNS
;
A
#
# COMPACT_ATOMS: atom_id res chain seq x y z
N GLY A 1 -3.62 -5.60 21.44
CA GLY A 1 -2.85 -5.12 20.28
C GLY A 1 -1.43 -5.65 20.33
N ILE A 2 -0.73 -5.64 19.21
CA ILE A 2 0.68 -6.01 19.16
C ILE A 2 1.50 -4.87 19.79
N PRO A 3 2.42 -5.13 20.72
CA PRO A 3 3.27 -4.08 21.29
C PRO A 3 4.19 -3.51 20.19
N VAL A 4 4.13 -2.20 20.00
CA VAL A 4 4.97 -1.47 19.04
C VAL A 4 6.04 -0.70 19.81
N ASN A 5 7.30 -1.07 19.62
CA ASN A 5 8.43 -0.45 20.32
C ASN A 5 9.11 0.67 19.50
N GLY A 6 8.75 0.82 18.22
CA GLY A 6 9.30 1.85 17.36
C GLY A 6 8.84 1.70 15.90
N ILE A 7 9.21 2.71 15.10
CA ILE A 7 8.88 2.78 13.67
C ILE A 7 10.15 3.06 12.89
N ILE A 8 10.41 2.27 11.85
CA ILE A 8 11.44 2.54 10.85
C ILE A 8 10.80 3.38 9.75
N GLY A 9 11.17 4.65 9.68
CA GLY A 9 10.54 5.64 8.80
C GLY A 9 11.31 5.92 7.52
N PHE A 10 10.88 6.99 6.84
CA PHE A 10 11.36 7.42 5.53
C PHE A 10 12.88 7.55 5.43
N GLN A 11 13.56 8.11 6.44
CA GLN A 11 15.01 8.35 6.40
C GLN A 11 15.78 7.05 6.16
N PHE A 12 15.35 5.97 6.79
CA PHE A 12 15.99 4.66 6.62
C PHE A 12 15.85 4.14 5.16
N PHE A 13 14.67 4.29 4.56
CA PHE A 13 14.43 3.85 3.18
C PHE A 13 15.04 4.81 2.15
N ARG A 14 15.11 6.12 2.47
CA ARG A 14 15.68 7.14 1.57
C ARG A 14 17.13 6.81 1.19
N ASP A 15 17.91 6.40 2.17
CA ASP A 15 19.36 6.28 2.03
C ASP A 15 19.81 4.83 1.72
N ASN A 16 18.89 3.87 1.76
CA ASN A 16 19.19 2.46 1.60
C ASN A 16 18.34 1.78 0.54
N LEU A 17 18.93 0.75 -0.09
CA LEU A 17 18.16 -0.23 -0.84
C LEU A 17 17.72 -1.32 0.15
N VAL A 18 16.41 -1.47 0.36
CA VAL A 18 15.86 -2.29 1.45
C VAL A 18 14.95 -3.38 0.89
N GLU A 19 15.28 -4.64 1.14
CA GLU A 19 14.42 -5.78 0.85
C GLU A 19 13.64 -6.19 2.11
N ILE A 20 12.32 -6.37 1.95
CA ILE A 20 11.46 -7.01 2.95
C ILE A 20 11.05 -8.38 2.41
N ASN A 21 11.54 -9.44 3.07
CA ASN A 21 11.20 -10.80 2.75
C ASN A 21 10.26 -11.36 3.83
N TYR A 22 8.96 -11.32 3.56
CA TYR A 22 7.94 -11.73 4.51
C TYR A 22 7.99 -13.23 4.83
N ARG A 23 8.30 -14.09 3.85
CA ARG A 23 8.41 -15.54 4.08
C ARG A 23 9.53 -15.88 5.04
N LYS A 24 10.68 -15.23 4.86
CA LYS A 24 11.87 -15.46 5.68
C LYS A 24 11.88 -14.58 6.94
N LYS A 25 10.86 -13.74 7.12
CA LYS A 25 10.68 -12.82 8.26
C LYS A 25 11.93 -11.97 8.51
N ARG A 26 12.49 -11.36 7.45
CA ARG A 26 13.70 -10.54 7.58
C ARG A 26 13.68 -9.32 6.66
N ILE A 27 14.39 -8.30 7.11
CA ILE A 27 14.70 -7.09 6.36
C ILE A 27 16.18 -7.16 6.01
N ILE A 28 16.52 -6.92 4.75
CA ILE A 28 17.89 -6.91 4.24
C ILE A 28 18.20 -5.51 3.74
N VAL A 29 19.27 -4.94 4.25
CA VAL A 29 19.81 -3.66 3.78
C VAL A 29 21.07 -3.96 2.96
N TYR A 30 21.08 -3.51 1.71
CA TYR A 30 22.16 -3.79 0.78
C TYR A 30 23.26 -2.73 0.88
N LYS A 31 24.52 -3.16 1.02
CA LYS A 31 25.71 -2.26 1.04
C LYS A 31 26.03 -1.73 -0.36
N ASP A 32 25.99 -2.59 -1.38
CA ASP A 32 26.22 -2.23 -2.78
C ASP A 32 24.89 -2.05 -3.50
N ASN A 33 24.37 -0.83 -3.48
CA ASN A 33 23.09 -0.50 -4.08
C ASN A 33 23.07 -0.72 -5.61
N ASN A 34 24.15 -0.35 -6.32
CA ASN A 34 24.17 -0.42 -7.79
C ASN A 34 24.10 -1.87 -8.29
N LYS A 35 24.97 -2.75 -7.78
CA LYS A 35 24.99 -4.16 -8.15
C LYS A 35 23.65 -4.85 -7.83
N ASN A 36 23.07 -4.54 -6.67
CA ASN A 36 21.82 -5.16 -6.26
C ASN A 36 20.62 -4.61 -7.02
N ARG A 37 20.61 -3.33 -7.45
CA ARG A 37 19.60 -2.78 -8.37
C ARG A 37 19.59 -3.51 -9.70
N ILE A 38 20.75 -3.68 -10.35
CA ILE A 38 20.86 -4.41 -11.61
C ILE A 38 20.34 -5.83 -11.48
N LYS A 39 20.66 -6.50 -10.37
CA LYS A 39 20.16 -7.85 -10.09
C LYS A 39 18.64 -7.86 -9.86
N ALA A 40 18.11 -6.87 -9.17
CA ALA A 40 16.67 -6.74 -8.92
C ALA A 40 15.90 -6.50 -10.24
N GLU A 41 16.37 -5.60 -11.10
CA GLU A 41 15.75 -5.31 -12.40
C GLU A 41 15.62 -6.54 -13.31
N LYS A 42 16.56 -7.48 -13.22
CA LYS A 42 16.53 -8.73 -13.99
C LYS A 42 15.57 -9.79 -13.43
N ARG A 43 15.22 -9.72 -12.15
CA ARG A 43 14.53 -10.81 -11.44
C ARG A 43 13.17 -10.45 -10.86
N TYR A 44 12.86 -9.18 -10.78
CA TYR A 44 11.65 -8.63 -10.18
C TYR A 44 10.87 -7.80 -11.20
N SER A 45 9.61 -7.60 -10.93
CA SER A 45 8.80 -6.62 -11.65
C SER A 45 9.07 -5.25 -11.07
N VAL A 46 9.39 -4.30 -11.93
CA VAL A 46 9.66 -2.92 -11.53
C VAL A 46 8.36 -2.14 -11.50
N ILE A 47 8.06 -1.51 -10.38
CA ILE A 47 6.90 -0.63 -10.18
C ILE A 47 7.42 0.78 -9.93
N PRO A 48 7.08 1.76 -10.78
CA PRO A 48 7.38 3.15 -10.50
C PRO A 48 6.57 3.64 -9.28
N ILE A 49 7.24 4.38 -8.41
CA ILE A 49 6.62 5.02 -7.26
C ILE A 49 6.93 6.51 -7.25
N THR A 50 6.11 7.30 -6.56
CA THR A 50 6.42 8.69 -6.25
C THR A 50 6.69 8.85 -4.77
N ILE A 51 7.58 9.78 -4.42
CA ILE A 51 7.84 10.13 -3.02
C ILE A 51 7.33 11.56 -2.81
N GLU A 52 6.32 11.71 -1.97
CA GLU A 52 5.70 13.00 -1.67
C GLU A 52 5.51 13.15 -0.16
N LYS A 53 5.92 14.26 0.41
CA LYS A 53 5.90 14.49 1.87
C LYS A 53 6.51 13.32 2.65
N SER A 54 7.66 12.81 2.18
CA SER A 54 8.37 11.67 2.78
C SER A 54 7.57 10.36 2.82
N LYS A 55 6.64 10.16 1.92
CA LYS A 55 5.81 8.95 1.82
C LYS A 55 5.80 8.40 0.39
N PRO A 56 5.83 7.06 0.23
CA PRO A 56 5.80 6.41 -1.07
C PRO A 56 4.36 6.22 -1.57
N TYR A 57 4.14 6.55 -2.83
CA TYR A 57 2.86 6.35 -3.51
C TYR A 57 3.04 5.57 -4.80
N LEU A 58 2.02 4.82 -5.17
CA LEU A 58 1.93 4.15 -6.47
C LEU A 58 0.59 4.47 -7.16
N LYS A 59 0.60 4.41 -8.50
CA LYS A 59 -0.61 4.47 -9.31
C LYS A 59 -1.11 3.05 -9.55
N SER A 60 -2.39 2.85 -9.37
CA SER A 60 -3.10 1.57 -9.47
C SER A 60 -4.47 1.76 -10.08
N LYS A 61 -5.21 0.68 -10.20
CA LYS A 61 -6.62 0.68 -10.61
C LYS A 61 -7.44 -0.22 -9.71
N VAL A 62 -8.66 0.16 -9.49
CA VAL A 62 -9.69 -0.68 -8.85
C VAL A 62 -10.88 -0.80 -9.77
N VAL A 63 -11.55 -1.94 -9.73
CA VAL A 63 -12.86 -2.12 -10.36
C VAL A 63 -13.87 -2.34 -9.25
N LEU A 64 -14.79 -1.39 -9.10
CA LEU A 64 -15.86 -1.44 -8.12
C LEU A 64 -17.15 -0.89 -8.74
N ASN A 65 -18.27 -1.50 -8.38
CA ASN A 65 -19.58 -1.15 -8.95
C ASN A 65 -19.58 -1.13 -10.50
N ASN A 66 -18.85 -2.08 -11.12
CA ASN A 66 -18.64 -2.21 -12.57
C ASN A 66 -17.92 -1.02 -13.23
N THR A 67 -17.21 -0.20 -12.44
CA THR A 67 -16.44 0.94 -12.93
C THR A 67 -14.97 0.76 -12.64
N GLU A 68 -14.12 0.92 -13.66
CA GLU A 68 -12.67 1.00 -13.48
C GLU A 68 -12.29 2.42 -13.02
N VAL A 69 -11.62 2.52 -11.90
CA VAL A 69 -11.20 3.79 -11.30
C VAL A 69 -9.69 3.79 -11.12
N PRO A 70 -8.95 4.72 -11.74
CA PRO A 70 -7.55 4.92 -11.45
C PRO A 70 -7.39 5.54 -10.06
N VAL A 71 -6.44 5.03 -9.28
CA VAL A 71 -6.23 5.45 -7.90
C VAL A 71 -4.75 5.68 -7.62
N LYS A 72 -4.45 6.71 -6.82
CA LYS A 72 -3.13 6.94 -6.22
C LYS A 72 -3.16 6.49 -4.76
N LEU A 73 -2.36 5.50 -4.44
CA LEU A 73 -2.37 4.85 -3.13
C LEU A 73 -1.04 5.05 -2.40
N LEU A 74 -1.12 5.36 -1.11
CA LEU A 74 0.04 5.28 -0.21
C LEU A 74 0.45 3.82 -0.06
N ILE A 75 1.73 3.52 -0.16
CA ILE A 75 2.28 2.21 0.20
C ILE A 75 2.46 2.19 1.72
N ASP A 76 1.62 1.45 2.42
CA ASP A 76 1.56 1.44 3.89
C ASP A 76 1.75 0.02 4.43
N THR A 77 2.99 -0.34 4.73
CA THR A 77 3.33 -1.66 5.30
C THR A 77 2.84 -1.85 6.73
N GLY A 78 2.46 -0.77 7.42
CA GLY A 78 1.88 -0.79 8.76
C GLY A 78 0.38 -1.06 8.77
N ASN A 79 -0.30 -0.89 7.64
CA ASN A 79 -1.70 -1.23 7.48
C ASN A 79 -1.85 -2.73 7.17
N SER A 80 -2.58 -3.47 7.98
CA SER A 80 -2.79 -4.92 7.81
C SER A 80 -3.76 -5.28 6.70
N ASP A 81 -4.60 -4.35 6.24
CA ASP A 81 -5.60 -4.59 5.20
C ASP A 81 -4.99 -4.72 3.79
N ALA A 82 -5.81 -5.15 2.84
CA ALA A 82 -5.41 -5.20 1.44
C ALA A 82 -5.30 -3.79 0.83
N VAL A 83 -6.41 -3.08 0.83
CA VAL A 83 -6.52 -1.71 0.29
C VAL A 83 -7.52 -0.92 1.14
N TRP A 84 -7.20 0.34 1.40
CA TRP A 84 -8.14 1.34 1.87
C TRP A 84 -8.51 2.27 0.70
N LEU A 85 -9.80 2.60 0.57
CA LEU A 85 -10.31 3.53 -0.42
C LEU A 85 -11.11 4.64 0.27
N PHE A 86 -10.78 5.89 -0.03
CA PHE A 86 -11.40 7.06 0.60
C PHE A 86 -12.57 7.59 -0.23
N GLN A 87 -13.80 7.43 0.27
CA GLN A 87 -15.03 7.75 -0.45
C GLN A 87 -15.22 9.25 -0.72
N ASP A 88 -14.60 10.11 0.08
CA ASP A 88 -14.64 11.57 -0.07
C ASP A 88 -13.68 12.11 -1.13
N ARG A 89 -12.85 11.26 -1.73
CA ARG A 89 -11.86 11.65 -2.72
C ARG A 89 -12.29 11.51 -4.15
N SER A 90 -13.35 10.76 -4.42
CA SER A 90 -13.92 10.59 -5.75
C SER A 90 -15.37 10.11 -5.68
N GLU A 91 -16.22 10.69 -6.49
CA GLU A 91 -17.61 10.23 -6.68
C GLU A 91 -17.69 8.75 -7.11
N GLN A 92 -16.67 8.26 -7.80
CA GLN A 92 -16.60 6.87 -8.28
C GLN A 92 -16.19 5.90 -7.17
N ILE A 93 -15.62 6.38 -6.05
CA ILE A 93 -15.23 5.52 -4.93
C ILE A 93 -16.37 5.48 -3.91
N LYS A 94 -17.29 4.55 -4.11
CA LYS A 94 -18.40 4.27 -3.18
C LYS A 94 -18.35 2.82 -2.74
N ALA A 95 -18.50 2.57 -1.45
CA ALA A 95 -18.59 1.21 -0.95
C ALA A 95 -19.74 0.48 -1.64
N PRO A 96 -19.52 -0.75 -2.16
CA PRO A 96 -20.60 -1.57 -2.72
C PRO A 96 -21.78 -1.75 -1.74
N SER A 97 -22.98 -1.96 -2.24
CA SER A 97 -24.17 -2.15 -1.40
C SER A 97 -24.02 -3.32 -0.42
N LYS A 98 -23.34 -4.39 -0.84
CA LYS A 98 -23.00 -5.52 0.03
C LYS A 98 -21.73 -5.19 0.84
N ASN A 99 -21.90 -4.54 1.98
CA ASN A 99 -20.85 -4.13 2.89
C ASN A 99 -21.27 -4.37 4.34
N PHE A 100 -20.32 -4.25 5.27
CA PHE A 100 -20.58 -4.27 6.70
C PHE A 100 -19.66 -3.27 7.41
N ASN A 101 -20.15 -2.71 8.53
CA ASN A 101 -19.35 -1.84 9.38
C ASN A 101 -18.32 -2.65 10.15
N ASP A 102 -17.12 -2.10 10.30
CA ASP A 102 -16.03 -2.75 11.01
C ASP A 102 -15.07 -1.74 11.61
N PHE A 103 -14.43 -2.16 12.69
CA PHE A 103 -13.28 -1.48 13.26
C PHE A 103 -12.05 -1.79 12.37
N LEU A 104 -11.52 -0.79 11.69
CA LEU A 104 -10.43 -0.94 10.73
C LEU A 104 -9.05 -0.91 11.38
N GLY A 105 -8.96 -0.48 12.63
CA GLY A 105 -7.72 -0.45 13.39
C GLY A 105 -7.52 0.82 14.19
N ARG A 106 -6.37 0.93 14.83
CA ARG A 106 -5.96 2.11 15.60
C ARG A 106 -4.74 2.74 14.95
N GLY A 107 -4.90 3.96 14.49
CA GLY A 107 -3.82 4.80 13.97
C GLY A 107 -3.26 5.75 15.03
N PHE A 108 -2.29 6.58 14.64
CA PHE A 108 -1.75 7.62 15.54
C PHE A 108 -2.79 8.66 15.97
N SER A 109 -3.82 8.87 15.15
CA SER A 109 -4.89 9.86 15.39
C SER A 109 -6.10 9.27 16.12
N GLY A 110 -6.04 8.00 16.53
CA GLY A 110 -7.15 7.31 17.21
C GLY A 110 -7.69 6.12 16.44
N ASP A 111 -8.86 5.68 16.85
CA ASP A 111 -9.56 4.55 16.26
C ASP A 111 -10.10 4.90 14.87
N VAL A 112 -10.03 3.95 13.97
CA VAL A 112 -10.52 4.08 12.59
C VAL A 112 -11.67 3.11 12.42
N GLU A 113 -12.85 3.66 12.21
CA GLU A 113 -14.08 2.94 11.86
C GLU A 113 -14.35 3.10 10.36
N GLY A 114 -15.17 2.22 9.83
CA GLY A 114 -15.58 2.29 8.45
C GLY A 114 -16.30 1.04 7.98
N LYS A 115 -16.28 0.81 6.68
CA LYS A 115 -16.94 -0.34 6.04
C LYS A 115 -15.93 -1.26 5.40
N ARG A 116 -16.27 -2.54 5.33
CA ARG A 116 -15.58 -3.52 4.48
C ARG A 116 -16.52 -4.04 3.41
N ALA A 117 -15.98 -4.17 2.21
CA ALA A 117 -16.70 -4.78 1.08
C ALA A 117 -15.74 -5.52 0.15
N ARG A 118 -16.26 -6.43 -0.66
CA ARG A 118 -15.54 -6.99 -1.79
C ARG A 118 -15.71 -6.07 -2.99
N ILE A 119 -14.62 -5.75 -3.66
CA ILE A 119 -14.63 -5.12 -4.99
C ILE A 119 -14.29 -6.17 -6.05
N GLN A 120 -14.59 -5.90 -7.32
CA GLN A 120 -14.35 -6.87 -8.38
C GLN A 120 -12.87 -7.12 -8.60
N LYS A 121 -12.04 -6.06 -8.63
CA LYS A 121 -10.62 -6.20 -8.89
C LYS A 121 -9.80 -5.05 -8.29
N PHE A 122 -8.59 -5.39 -7.89
CA PHE A 122 -7.50 -4.45 -7.64
C PHE A 122 -6.32 -4.81 -8.55
N GLU A 123 -5.78 -3.82 -9.26
CA GLU A 123 -4.64 -3.99 -10.17
C GLU A 123 -3.46 -3.17 -9.67
N MET A 124 -2.32 -3.81 -9.48
CA MET A 124 -1.06 -3.18 -9.14
C MET A 124 -0.02 -3.53 -10.21
N SER A 125 0.17 -2.63 -11.19
CA SER A 125 0.95 -2.89 -12.39
C SER A 125 0.41 -4.14 -13.13
N LYS A 126 1.21 -5.18 -13.35
CA LYS A 126 0.78 -6.43 -13.98
C LYS A 126 0.12 -7.44 -13.03
N PHE A 127 0.03 -7.12 -11.76
CA PHE A 127 -0.55 -8.02 -10.77
C PHE A 127 -2.02 -7.69 -10.54
N GLU A 128 -2.88 -8.71 -10.71
CA GLU A 128 -4.30 -8.62 -10.51
C GLU A 128 -4.74 -9.40 -9.28
N PHE A 129 -5.67 -8.83 -8.52
CA PHE A 129 -6.27 -9.43 -7.34
C PHE A 129 -7.78 -9.40 -7.52
N ASN A 130 -8.37 -10.57 -7.71
CA ASN A 130 -9.79 -10.71 -7.94
C ASN A 130 -10.55 -10.82 -6.62
N ASN A 131 -11.67 -10.11 -6.53
CA ASN A 131 -12.58 -10.09 -5.38
C ASN A 131 -11.90 -9.80 -4.03
N PRO A 132 -10.93 -8.88 -3.94
CA PRO A 132 -10.31 -8.57 -2.65
C PRO A 132 -11.32 -7.91 -1.72
N VAL A 133 -11.18 -8.18 -0.42
CA VAL A 133 -11.86 -7.40 0.61
C VAL A 133 -11.07 -6.11 0.81
N VAL A 134 -11.75 -4.98 0.69
CA VAL A 134 -11.17 -3.65 0.89
C VAL A 134 -11.93 -2.89 1.97
N ALA A 135 -11.27 -1.93 2.59
CA ALA A 135 -11.86 -1.09 3.59
C ALA A 135 -12.15 0.31 3.05
N PHE A 136 -13.24 0.89 3.54
CA PHE A 136 -13.71 2.24 3.25
C PHE A 136 -13.80 3.00 4.57
N PRO A 137 -12.69 3.63 5.03
CA PRO A 137 -12.71 4.38 6.28
C PRO A 137 -13.72 5.51 6.25
N ASP A 138 -14.37 5.76 7.39
CA ASP A 138 -15.24 6.91 7.55
C ASP A 138 -14.43 8.20 7.50
N SER A 139 -14.93 9.21 6.80
CA SER A 139 -14.24 10.50 6.64
C SER A 139 -13.95 11.17 7.99
N SER A 140 -14.79 10.94 9.00
CA SER A 140 -14.57 11.41 10.37
C SER A 140 -13.31 10.81 11.01
N SER A 141 -13.04 9.54 10.76
CA SER A 141 -11.90 8.81 11.33
C SER A 141 -10.55 9.20 10.70
N ILE A 142 -10.56 9.82 9.50
CA ILE A 142 -9.35 10.18 8.76
C ILE A 142 -9.16 11.68 8.58
N LYS A 143 -9.97 12.53 9.21
CA LYS A 143 -9.91 14.00 9.09
C LYS A 143 -8.52 14.59 9.39
N ASN A 144 -7.83 14.06 10.39
CA ASN A 144 -6.54 14.56 10.84
C ASN A 144 -5.33 13.94 10.11
N VAL A 145 -5.58 13.08 9.12
CA VAL A 145 -4.49 12.47 8.36
C VAL A 145 -3.98 13.47 7.32
N THR A 146 -2.75 13.93 7.48
CA THR A 146 -2.09 14.78 6.48
C THR A 146 -1.97 14.03 5.17
N MET A 147 -2.75 14.44 4.17
CA MET A 147 -2.81 13.79 2.88
C MET A 147 -2.17 14.62 1.78
N VAL A 148 -1.64 13.94 0.79
CA VAL A 148 -1.38 14.52 -0.53
C VAL A 148 -2.71 14.68 -1.24
N ALA A 149 -2.89 15.77 -1.99
CA ALA A 149 -4.19 16.18 -2.53
C ALA A 149 -4.92 15.13 -3.36
N ASP A 150 -4.17 14.34 -4.14
CA ASP A 150 -4.69 13.31 -5.04
C ASP A 150 -4.59 11.88 -4.47
N ARG A 151 -4.26 11.73 -3.18
CA ARG A 151 -4.28 10.42 -2.52
C ARG A 151 -5.73 9.95 -2.36
N MET A 152 -6.01 8.76 -2.89
CA MET A 152 -7.34 8.12 -2.85
C MET A 152 -7.43 6.96 -1.85
N GLY A 153 -6.31 6.61 -1.20
CA GLY A 153 -6.30 5.51 -0.25
C GLY A 153 -4.91 5.02 0.11
N SER A 154 -4.81 3.75 0.47
CA SER A 154 -3.54 3.06 0.72
C SER A 154 -3.60 1.60 0.28
N VAL A 155 -2.44 1.05 -0.09
CA VAL A 155 -2.22 -0.39 -0.25
C VAL A 155 -1.46 -0.90 0.96
N GLY A 156 -1.97 -1.94 1.59
CA GLY A 156 -1.46 -2.44 2.87
C GLY A 156 -0.78 -3.79 2.80
N GLY A 157 -0.46 -4.30 3.98
CA GLY A 157 0.33 -5.50 4.19
C GLY A 157 -0.28 -6.76 3.59
N GLU A 158 -1.61 -6.89 3.52
CA GLU A 158 -2.24 -8.08 2.93
C GLU A 158 -1.88 -8.27 1.44
N ILE A 159 -1.69 -7.17 0.70
CA ILE A 159 -1.21 -7.23 -0.69
C ILE A 159 0.31 -7.35 -0.71
N ILE A 160 1.01 -6.48 0.02
CA ILE A 160 2.47 -6.33 -0.06
C ILE A 160 3.19 -7.62 0.37
N ARG A 161 2.71 -8.30 1.41
CA ARG A 161 3.30 -9.55 1.92
C ARG A 161 3.23 -10.75 0.97
N ARG A 162 2.48 -10.64 -0.13
CA ARG A 162 2.43 -11.66 -1.19
C ARG A 162 3.65 -11.65 -2.09
N PHE A 163 4.58 -10.72 -1.82
CA PHE A 163 5.79 -10.51 -2.60
C PHE A 163 7.03 -10.47 -1.70
N ASP A 164 8.17 -10.84 -2.28
CA ASP A 164 9.46 -10.32 -1.86
C ASP A 164 9.55 -8.91 -2.44
N VAL A 165 9.77 -7.91 -1.60
CA VAL A 165 9.69 -6.49 -1.97
C VAL A 165 11.03 -5.82 -1.75
N ILE A 166 11.53 -5.07 -2.74
CA ILE A 166 12.69 -4.21 -2.59
C ILE A 166 12.24 -2.76 -2.79
N PHE A 167 12.53 -1.90 -1.84
CA PHE A 167 12.30 -0.46 -1.93
C PHE A 167 13.57 0.28 -2.33
N ASP A 168 13.48 1.08 -3.37
CA ASP A 168 14.53 1.96 -3.90
C ASP A 168 13.97 3.38 -4.05
N TYR A 169 13.95 4.10 -2.93
CA TYR A 169 13.39 5.46 -2.91
C TYR A 169 14.24 6.46 -3.71
N GLN A 170 15.55 6.23 -3.78
CA GLN A 170 16.45 7.09 -4.55
C GLN A 170 16.11 7.09 -6.04
N ASN A 171 15.77 5.92 -6.60
CA ASN A 171 15.38 5.78 -8.00
C ASN A 171 13.85 5.76 -8.20
N ARG A 172 13.08 6.02 -7.15
CA ARG A 172 11.61 6.03 -7.20
C ARG A 172 11.05 4.73 -7.78
N LYS A 173 11.59 3.59 -7.32
CA LYS A 173 11.20 2.26 -7.76
C LYS A 173 10.86 1.37 -6.56
N MET A 174 9.93 0.47 -6.79
CA MET A 174 9.65 -0.68 -5.95
C MET A 174 9.77 -1.93 -6.83
N TYR A 175 10.47 -2.93 -6.36
CA TYR A 175 10.63 -4.18 -7.09
C TYR A 175 9.82 -5.27 -6.40
N LEU A 176 9.01 -6.00 -7.16
CA LEU A 176 8.13 -7.03 -6.66
C LEU A 176 8.41 -8.38 -7.32
N LYS A 177 8.58 -9.40 -6.51
CA LYS A 177 8.62 -10.78 -6.96
C LYS A 177 7.59 -11.57 -6.17
N LYS A 178 6.60 -12.15 -6.89
CA LYS A 178 5.55 -12.95 -6.26
C LYS A 178 6.16 -14.10 -5.47
N ASN A 179 5.65 -14.31 -4.27
CA ASN A 179 6.02 -15.46 -3.45
C ASN A 179 5.56 -16.74 -4.14
N SER A 180 6.46 -17.69 -4.27
CA SER A 180 6.15 -19.05 -4.75
C SER A 180 5.62 -19.91 -3.62
#